data_5b8250cb35530f1048016f7ed32849fb
#
_entry.id   5b8250cb35530f1048016f7ed32849fb
#
_cell.length_a   1.000
_cell.length_b   1.000
_cell.length_c   1.000
_cell.angle_alpha   90.00
_cell.angle_beta   90.00
_cell.angle_gamma   90.00
#
_symmetry.space_group_name_H-M   'P 1'
#
loop_
_entity.id
_entity.type
_entity.pdbx_description
1 polymer ?
#
loop_
_entity_poly.entity_id
_entity_poly.type
_entity_poly.pdbx_seq_one_letter_code
_entity_poly.pdbx_strand_id
1 'polypeptide(L)'
;MQVTPLLRKVPHATVILAMSADGKIADATRAPARFGSAIDKLHLEAQISQADAVLFGAGTLWAYGTTLKVTQADLLNQRQQQGKPLQPVQIVCSGSAKLDAEARFFSQPVPRWLLTTTIGACWHRDKFERVLVAESKEDASKINWQEAFEQLYALSLERLAILGGGELVASLFAADLVDELWLTVCPLILGGAMAPTPVEGVGFLAGVAPRLELLDVRPADEEVFLHYRVKRKPLTATNERE
;
A
#
# COMPACT_ATOMS: atom_id res chain seq x y z
N MET A 1 0.94 -34.02 15.36
CA MET A 1 0.89 -32.74 16.10
C MET A 1 0.65 -31.63 15.09
N GLN A 2 -0.53 -31.02 15.11
CA GLN A 2 -0.78 -29.82 14.29
C GLN A 2 -0.02 -28.65 14.94
N VAL A 3 1.00 -28.16 14.26
CA VAL A 3 1.69 -26.95 14.67
C VAL A 3 0.71 -25.82 14.37
N THR A 4 0.11 -25.23 15.40
CA THR A 4 -0.68 -24.01 15.29
C THR A 4 0.26 -22.94 14.71
N PRO A 5 -0.07 -22.32 13.57
CA PRO A 5 0.77 -21.25 13.05
C PRO A 5 0.84 -20.15 14.10
N LEU A 6 2.05 -19.72 14.45
CA LEU A 6 2.25 -18.53 15.27
C LEU A 6 1.51 -17.37 14.60
N LEU A 7 0.46 -16.88 15.25
CA LEU A 7 -0.32 -15.72 14.79
C LEU A 7 0.66 -14.56 14.59
N ARG A 8 0.82 -14.15 13.36
CA ARG A 8 1.64 -13.00 12.98
C ARG A 8 1.00 -11.74 13.56
N LYS A 9 1.69 -11.04 14.44
CA LYS A 9 1.20 -9.79 15.07
C LYS A 9 1.48 -8.59 14.15
N VAL A 10 1.03 -8.69 12.92
CA VAL A 10 1.11 -7.62 11.91
C VAL A 10 -0.21 -7.53 11.16
N PRO A 11 -0.58 -6.34 10.63
CA PRO A 11 -1.80 -6.17 9.86
C PRO A 11 -1.84 -7.04 8.60
N HIS A 12 -3.05 -7.41 8.19
CA HIS A 12 -3.30 -7.95 6.85
C HIS A 12 -3.20 -6.81 5.82
N ALA A 13 -2.30 -6.93 4.86
CA ALA A 13 -2.00 -5.90 3.88
C ALA A 13 -2.44 -6.30 2.47
N THR A 14 -3.30 -5.49 1.88
CA THR A 14 -3.78 -5.63 0.50
C THR A 14 -3.25 -4.49 -0.35
N VAL A 15 -2.47 -4.81 -1.38
CA VAL A 15 -2.03 -3.85 -2.40
C VAL A 15 -3.16 -3.68 -3.42
N ILE A 16 -3.48 -2.44 -3.79
CA ILE A 16 -4.57 -2.11 -4.72
C ILE A 16 -4.05 -1.09 -5.73
N LEU A 17 -3.90 -1.50 -6.99
CA LEU A 17 -3.33 -0.68 -8.05
C LEU A 17 -4.07 -0.85 -9.37
N ALA A 18 -4.17 0.23 -10.14
CA ALA A 18 -4.50 0.18 -11.56
C ALA A 18 -3.23 0.31 -12.40
N MET A 19 -3.17 -0.42 -13.51
CA MET A 19 -2.06 -0.36 -14.45
C MET A 19 -2.57 -0.40 -15.89
N SER A 20 -1.76 0.14 -16.81
CA SER A 20 -1.98 -0.05 -18.24
C SER A 20 -1.81 -1.53 -18.65
N ALA A 21 -2.28 -1.90 -19.84
CA ALA A 21 -2.16 -3.27 -20.33
C ALA A 21 -0.70 -3.73 -20.50
N ASP A 22 0.25 -2.81 -20.62
CA ASP A 22 1.69 -3.05 -20.62
C ASP A 22 2.37 -2.87 -19.25
N GLY A 23 1.59 -2.82 -18.16
CA GLY A 23 2.10 -2.90 -16.79
C GLY A 23 2.66 -1.60 -16.23
N LYS A 24 2.15 -0.43 -16.63
CA LYS A 24 2.58 0.88 -16.11
C LYS A 24 1.53 1.50 -15.19
N ILE A 25 1.97 2.05 -14.04
CA ILE A 25 1.09 2.74 -13.09
C ILE A 25 1.07 4.27 -13.28
N ALA A 26 1.94 4.81 -14.11
CA ALA A 26 1.97 6.19 -14.57
C ALA A 26 2.82 6.27 -15.85
N ASP A 27 2.80 7.41 -16.53
CA ASP A 27 3.69 7.68 -17.65
C ASP A 27 5.15 7.96 -17.20
N ALA A 28 6.04 8.21 -18.15
CA ALA A 28 7.45 8.47 -17.89
C ALA A 28 7.70 9.77 -17.09
N THR A 29 6.74 10.70 -17.05
CA THR A 29 6.81 11.93 -16.23
C THR A 29 6.37 11.71 -14.80
N ARG A 30 5.87 10.51 -14.47
CA ARG A 30 5.27 10.15 -13.18
C ARG A 30 4.07 11.04 -12.82
N ALA A 31 3.38 11.57 -13.82
CA ALA A 31 2.13 12.32 -13.65
C ALA A 31 1.04 11.41 -13.04
N PRO A 32 0.03 12.01 -12.35
CA PRO A 32 -1.03 11.21 -11.74
C PRO A 32 -1.73 10.33 -12.77
N ALA A 33 -1.73 9.03 -12.54
CA ALA A 33 -2.49 8.09 -13.35
C ALA A 33 -3.99 8.33 -13.18
N ARG A 34 -4.66 8.73 -14.24
CA ARG A 34 -6.10 9.00 -14.26
C ARG A 34 -6.78 8.22 -15.38
N PHE A 35 -6.29 7.03 -15.63
CA PHE A 35 -6.77 6.18 -16.70
C PHE A 35 -7.74 5.07 -16.24
N GLY A 36 -7.91 4.87 -14.93
CA GLY A 36 -8.94 4.00 -14.38
C GLY A 36 -10.34 4.58 -14.60
N SER A 37 -11.29 3.70 -14.88
CA SER A 37 -12.69 4.05 -15.11
C SER A 37 -13.42 4.50 -13.83
N ALA A 38 -14.70 4.86 -13.98
CA ALA A 38 -15.58 5.06 -12.83
C ALA A 38 -15.76 3.76 -12.02
N ILE A 39 -15.75 2.61 -12.68
CA ILE A 39 -15.87 1.29 -12.03
C ILE A 39 -14.62 0.99 -11.22
N ASP A 40 -13.42 1.24 -11.75
CA ASP A 40 -12.17 1.11 -11.00
C ASP A 40 -12.16 2.02 -9.77
N LYS A 41 -12.61 3.26 -9.89
CA LYS A 41 -12.72 4.17 -8.75
C LYS A 41 -13.68 3.67 -7.67
N LEU A 42 -14.84 3.13 -8.06
CA LEU A 42 -15.79 2.52 -7.12
C LEU A 42 -15.20 1.28 -6.45
N HIS A 43 -14.50 0.43 -7.21
CA HIS A 43 -13.80 -0.72 -6.68
C HIS A 43 -12.72 -0.30 -5.65
N LEU A 44 -11.88 0.66 -6.00
CA LEU A 44 -10.85 1.17 -5.10
C LEU A 44 -11.46 1.76 -3.82
N GLU A 45 -12.54 2.53 -3.91
CA GLU A 45 -13.23 3.08 -2.74
C GLU A 45 -13.82 1.97 -1.85
N ALA A 46 -14.39 0.92 -2.46
CA ALA A 46 -14.89 -0.25 -1.74
C ALA A 46 -13.76 -0.98 -0.99
N GLN A 47 -12.59 -1.17 -1.60
CA GLN A 47 -11.44 -1.78 -0.93
C GLN A 47 -10.94 -0.91 0.23
N ILE A 48 -10.80 0.39 0.03
CA ILE A 48 -10.40 1.35 1.07
C ILE A 48 -11.38 1.33 2.24
N SER A 49 -12.67 1.18 1.97
CA SER A 49 -13.71 1.15 3.01
C SER A 49 -13.58 -0.02 3.98
N GLN A 50 -12.92 -1.11 3.58
CA GLN A 50 -12.68 -2.27 4.44
C GLN A 50 -11.45 -2.09 5.34
N ALA A 51 -10.53 -1.19 4.98
CA ALA A 51 -9.27 -0.98 5.68
C ALA A 51 -9.43 -0.12 6.96
N ASP A 52 -8.53 -0.33 7.91
CA ASP A 52 -8.36 0.54 9.08
C ASP A 52 -7.44 1.70 8.74
N ALA A 53 -6.47 1.45 7.86
CA ALA A 53 -5.59 2.49 7.34
C ALA A 53 -5.24 2.27 5.87
N VAL A 54 -4.89 3.38 5.22
CA VAL A 54 -4.42 3.45 3.84
C VAL A 54 -2.97 3.91 3.85
N LEU A 55 -2.06 3.15 3.24
CA LEU A 55 -0.64 3.48 3.12
C LEU A 55 -0.30 3.88 1.70
N PHE A 56 0.46 4.94 1.54
CA PHE A 56 1.00 5.38 0.25
C PHE A 56 2.33 6.12 0.43
N GLY A 57 3.19 6.03 -0.57
CA GLY A 57 4.50 6.67 -0.56
C GLY A 57 4.44 8.18 -0.83
N ALA A 58 5.51 8.90 -0.44
CA ALA A 58 5.67 10.33 -0.73
C ALA A 58 5.57 10.64 -2.24
N GLY A 59 6.08 9.77 -3.12
CA GLY A 59 5.96 9.91 -4.57
C GLY A 59 4.50 9.93 -5.04
N THR A 60 3.64 9.08 -4.47
CA THR A 60 2.20 9.08 -4.73
C THR A 60 1.56 10.37 -4.23
N LEU A 61 1.93 10.84 -3.04
CA LEU A 61 1.44 12.12 -2.54
C LEU A 61 1.86 13.29 -3.43
N TRP A 62 3.10 13.30 -3.91
CA TRP A 62 3.58 14.34 -4.83
C TRP A 62 2.83 14.34 -6.16
N ALA A 63 2.60 13.15 -6.73
CA ALA A 63 1.86 13.02 -7.97
C ALA A 63 0.42 13.52 -7.86
N TYR A 64 -0.30 13.14 -6.81
CA TYR A 64 -1.74 13.41 -6.69
C TYR A 64 -2.07 14.66 -5.86
N GLY A 65 -1.21 15.07 -4.94
CA GLY A 65 -1.45 16.18 -3.99
C GLY A 65 -2.60 15.93 -3.01
N THR A 66 -3.19 14.74 -3.02
CA THR A 66 -4.43 14.40 -2.30
C THR A 66 -4.48 12.90 -2.01
N THR A 67 -5.41 12.48 -1.15
CA THR A 67 -5.74 11.07 -0.93
C THR A 67 -7.19 10.77 -1.25
N LEU A 68 -7.51 9.50 -1.45
CA LEU A 68 -8.86 9.03 -1.66
C LEU A 68 -9.60 8.91 -0.32
N LYS A 69 -10.87 9.34 -0.31
CA LYS A 69 -11.78 9.22 0.84
C LYS A 69 -12.90 8.25 0.51
N VAL A 70 -13.49 7.65 1.53
CA VAL A 70 -14.78 6.99 1.40
C VAL A 70 -15.86 8.06 1.34
N THR A 71 -16.66 8.06 0.27
CA THR A 71 -17.69 9.08 -0.01
C THR A 71 -19.07 8.46 -0.20
N GLN A 72 -19.14 7.19 -0.62
CA GLN A 72 -20.40 6.48 -0.81
C GLN A 72 -21.09 6.23 0.52
N ALA A 73 -22.37 6.65 0.63
CA ALA A 73 -23.15 6.57 1.86
C ALA A 73 -23.25 5.12 2.41
N ASP A 74 -23.42 4.15 1.53
CA ASP A 74 -23.51 2.74 1.92
C ASP A 74 -22.22 2.22 2.53
N LEU A 75 -21.05 2.61 1.97
CA LEU A 75 -19.75 2.23 2.51
C LEU A 75 -19.47 2.92 3.86
N LEU A 76 -19.88 4.17 4.02
CA LEU A 76 -19.79 4.89 5.29
C LEU A 76 -20.68 4.23 6.35
N ASN A 77 -21.91 3.86 6.01
CA ASN A 77 -22.83 3.14 6.89
C ASN A 77 -22.26 1.77 7.31
N GLN A 78 -21.69 1.02 6.35
CA GLN A 78 -21.04 -0.26 6.64
C GLN A 78 -19.87 -0.12 7.63
N ARG A 79 -19.04 0.91 7.46
CA ARG A 79 -17.95 1.19 8.40
C ARG A 79 -18.49 1.47 9.81
N GLN A 80 -19.52 2.30 9.94
CA GLN A 80 -20.16 2.58 11.23
C GLN A 80 -20.76 1.32 11.90
N GLN A 81 -21.43 0.47 11.12
CA GLN A 81 -21.97 -0.80 11.61
C GLN A 81 -20.88 -1.75 12.12
N GLN A 82 -19.68 -1.68 11.55
CA GLN A 82 -18.49 -2.42 11.96
C GLN A 82 -17.74 -1.76 13.14
N GLY A 83 -18.22 -0.64 13.67
CA GLY A 83 -17.55 0.11 14.73
C GLY A 83 -16.29 0.85 14.28
N LYS A 84 -16.08 1.01 12.97
CA LYS A 84 -14.93 1.71 12.40
C LYS A 84 -15.19 3.22 12.28
N PRO A 85 -14.15 4.06 12.38
CA PRO A 85 -14.25 5.48 12.02
C PRO A 85 -14.75 5.66 10.58
N LEU A 86 -15.42 6.78 10.28
CA LEU A 86 -15.95 7.06 8.92
C LEU A 86 -14.87 7.01 7.84
N GLN A 87 -13.65 7.45 8.18
CA GLN A 87 -12.52 7.40 7.27
C GLN A 87 -11.41 6.52 7.83
N PRO A 88 -10.73 5.70 7.02
CA PRO A 88 -9.50 5.03 7.43
C PRO A 88 -8.39 6.07 7.67
N VAL A 89 -7.44 5.73 8.53
CA VAL A 89 -6.25 6.55 8.73
C VAL A 89 -5.43 6.62 7.44
N GLN A 90 -5.03 7.82 7.05
CA GLN A 90 -4.19 8.03 5.86
C GLN A 90 -2.73 8.14 6.30
N ILE A 91 -1.92 7.16 5.91
CA ILE A 91 -0.52 7.06 6.35
C ILE A 91 0.41 7.33 5.16
N VAL A 92 1.12 8.46 5.23
CA VAL A 92 2.20 8.75 4.28
C VAL A 92 3.46 8.04 4.72
N CYS A 93 4.09 7.27 3.83
CA CYS A 93 5.35 6.59 4.08
C CYS A 93 6.49 7.36 3.40
N SER A 94 7.43 7.88 4.18
CA SER A 94 8.57 8.63 3.67
C SER A 94 9.73 8.63 4.66
N GLY A 95 10.89 8.11 4.30
CA GLY A 95 12.06 8.13 5.18
C GLY A 95 12.51 9.55 5.54
N SER A 96 12.48 10.49 4.59
CA SER A 96 12.91 11.87 4.82
C SER A 96 11.80 12.85 5.19
N ALA A 97 10.54 12.47 5.02
CA ALA A 97 9.34 13.31 5.18
C ALA A 97 9.42 14.69 4.49
N LYS A 98 10.24 14.83 3.44
CA LYS A 98 10.28 16.04 2.61
C LYS A 98 9.03 16.07 1.74
N LEU A 99 7.93 16.62 2.28
CA LEU A 99 6.62 16.67 1.66
C LEU A 99 6.26 18.13 1.35
N ASP A 100 5.40 18.32 0.35
CA ASP A 100 4.81 19.63 0.09
C ASP A 100 3.73 19.92 1.13
N ALA A 101 4.02 20.83 2.06
CA ALA A 101 3.12 21.23 3.15
C ALA A 101 1.82 21.89 2.68
N GLU A 102 1.80 22.40 1.43
CA GLU A 102 0.64 23.08 0.82
C GLU A 102 -0.22 22.09 0.01
N ALA A 103 0.19 20.81 -0.07
CA ALA A 103 -0.60 19.79 -0.75
C ALA A 103 -2.02 19.72 -0.16
N ARG A 104 -3.03 19.63 -1.03
CA ARG A 104 -4.44 19.53 -0.64
C ARG A 104 -4.72 18.41 0.36
N PHE A 105 -3.88 17.37 0.40
CA PHE A 105 -3.93 16.31 1.38
C PHE A 105 -4.03 16.84 2.81
N PHE A 106 -3.28 17.88 3.17
CA PHE A 106 -3.25 18.42 4.53
C PHE A 106 -4.50 19.20 4.93
N SER A 107 -5.36 19.56 3.97
CA SER A 107 -6.66 20.19 4.23
C SER A 107 -7.86 19.23 4.11
N GLN A 108 -7.63 17.96 3.76
CA GLN A 108 -8.71 16.98 3.65
C GLN A 108 -9.19 16.53 5.05
N PRO A 109 -10.50 16.31 5.26
CA PRO A 109 -11.06 15.87 6.53
C PRO A 109 -10.86 14.35 6.74
N VAL A 110 -9.61 13.93 6.93
CA VAL A 110 -9.20 12.54 7.17
C VAL A 110 -8.14 12.49 8.26
N PRO A 111 -8.08 11.45 9.09
CA PRO A 111 -6.97 11.23 10.02
C PRO A 111 -5.66 11.06 9.22
N ARG A 112 -4.61 11.77 9.59
CA ARG A 112 -3.31 11.76 8.88
C ARG A 112 -2.19 11.34 9.81
N TRP A 113 -1.47 10.30 9.41
CA TRP A 113 -0.27 9.84 10.12
C TRP A 113 0.93 9.86 9.18
N LEU A 114 2.11 9.97 9.74
CA LEU A 114 3.38 9.85 9.04
C LEU A 114 4.11 8.60 9.56
N LEU A 115 4.55 7.75 8.64
CA LEU A 115 5.48 6.66 8.92
C LEU A 115 6.83 7.03 8.31
N THR A 116 7.87 7.13 9.14
CA THR A 116 9.13 7.74 8.74
C THR A 116 10.33 7.18 9.52
N THR A 117 11.51 7.71 9.25
CA THR A 117 12.74 7.49 10.05
C THR A 117 12.93 8.62 11.06
N THR A 118 13.95 8.52 11.89
CA THR A 118 14.34 9.57 12.85
C THR A 118 14.58 10.90 12.15
N ILE A 119 15.20 10.89 10.96
CA ILE A 119 15.46 12.10 10.14
C ILE A 119 14.14 12.76 9.74
N GLY A 120 13.19 11.97 9.24
CA GLY A 120 11.89 12.48 8.79
C GLY A 120 10.99 12.95 9.92
N ALA A 121 11.15 12.43 11.13
CA ALA A 121 10.30 12.76 12.28
C ALA A 121 10.39 14.24 12.73
N CYS A 122 11.40 14.96 12.27
CA CYS A 122 11.58 16.40 12.55
C CYS A 122 10.76 17.31 11.61
N TRP A 123 10.25 16.78 10.49
CA TRP A 123 9.55 17.55 9.46
C TRP A 123 8.04 17.49 9.61
N HIS A 124 7.35 18.62 9.46
CA HIS A 124 5.89 18.73 9.38
C HIS A 124 5.11 17.98 10.47
N ARG A 125 5.70 17.81 11.65
CA ARG A 125 5.09 17.04 12.75
C ARG A 125 3.71 17.59 13.16
N ASP A 126 3.52 18.88 13.06
CA ASP A 126 2.26 19.60 13.34
C ASP A 126 1.15 19.32 12.33
N LYS A 127 1.49 18.82 11.13
CA LYS A 127 0.55 18.46 10.08
C LYS A 127 -0.04 17.05 10.25
N PHE A 128 0.49 16.24 11.17
CA PHE A 128 0.07 14.87 11.40
C PHE A 128 -0.42 14.65 12.81
N GLU A 129 -1.51 13.90 12.97
CA GLU A 129 -2.04 13.50 14.28
C GLU A 129 -1.08 12.53 14.99
N ARG A 130 -0.32 11.76 14.21
CA ARG A 130 0.67 10.81 14.74
C ARG A 130 1.85 10.69 13.78
N VAL A 131 3.04 10.59 14.36
CA VAL A 131 4.28 10.26 13.66
C VAL A 131 4.81 8.95 14.24
N LEU A 132 4.97 7.94 13.39
CA LEU A 132 5.56 6.65 13.71
C LEU A 132 6.98 6.62 13.16
N VAL A 133 7.92 6.28 14.01
CA VAL A 133 9.33 6.12 13.62
C VAL A 133 9.66 4.64 13.64
N ALA A 134 10.09 4.14 12.48
CA ALA A 134 10.58 2.78 12.31
C ALA A 134 11.78 2.83 11.36
N GLU A 135 12.98 2.79 11.92
CA GLU A 135 14.22 3.02 11.19
C GLU A 135 15.01 1.73 11.03
N SER A 136 15.51 1.48 9.83
CA SER A 136 16.39 0.32 9.60
C SER A 136 17.72 0.52 10.31
N LYS A 137 18.17 -0.53 11.01
CA LYS A 137 19.49 -0.53 11.67
C LYS A 137 20.66 -0.54 10.67
N GLU A 138 20.40 -1.02 9.46
CA GLU A 138 21.41 -1.13 8.40
C GLU A 138 21.53 0.16 7.58
N ASP A 139 20.43 0.91 7.46
CA ASP A 139 20.38 2.15 6.69
C ASP A 139 19.33 3.08 7.31
N ALA A 140 19.80 4.07 8.08
CA ALA A 140 18.95 5.03 8.78
C ALA A 140 18.06 5.90 7.86
N SER A 141 18.32 5.89 6.56
CA SER A 141 17.44 6.55 5.58
C SER A 141 16.23 5.72 5.17
N LYS A 142 16.19 4.43 5.56
CA LYS A 142 15.15 3.47 5.18
C LYS A 142 14.25 3.10 6.35
N ILE A 143 12.98 2.85 6.03
CA ILE A 143 11.98 2.37 6.99
C ILE A 143 12.23 0.87 7.26
N ASN A 144 12.22 0.49 8.54
CA ASN A 144 12.10 -0.89 8.97
C ASN A 144 10.64 -1.33 8.89
N TRP A 145 10.28 -2.00 7.81
CA TRP A 145 8.89 -2.36 7.53
C TRP A 145 8.31 -3.37 8.52
N GLN A 146 9.13 -4.31 9.03
CA GLN A 146 8.66 -5.26 10.04
C GLN A 146 8.25 -4.55 11.32
N GLU A 147 9.12 -3.68 11.85
CA GLU A 147 8.84 -2.86 13.03
C GLU A 147 7.65 -1.92 12.82
N ALA A 148 7.58 -1.28 11.62
CA ALA A 148 6.48 -0.42 11.24
C ALA A 148 5.13 -1.15 11.32
N PHE A 149 5.04 -2.36 10.78
CA PHE A 149 3.81 -3.14 10.77
C PHE A 149 3.45 -3.64 12.18
N GLU A 150 4.42 -4.01 13.00
CA GLU A 150 4.20 -4.35 14.41
C GLU A 150 3.64 -3.17 15.19
N GLN A 151 4.19 -1.95 14.98
CA GLN A 151 3.66 -0.72 15.58
C GLN A 151 2.22 -0.43 15.12
N LEU A 152 1.90 -0.59 13.83
CA LEU A 152 0.56 -0.41 13.29
C LEU A 152 -0.44 -1.40 13.91
N TYR A 153 -0.05 -2.66 14.02
CA TYR A 153 -0.87 -3.70 14.66
C TYR A 153 -1.12 -3.41 16.15
N ALA A 154 -0.10 -2.99 16.88
CA ALA A 154 -0.21 -2.59 18.28
C ALA A 154 -1.16 -1.39 18.49
N LEU A 155 -1.39 -0.60 17.44
CA LEU A 155 -2.36 0.51 17.42
C LEU A 155 -3.75 0.08 16.90
N SER A 156 -4.02 -1.23 16.85
CA SER A 156 -5.28 -1.83 16.42
C SER A 156 -5.63 -1.55 14.95
N LEU A 157 -4.62 -1.33 14.11
CA LEU A 157 -4.80 -1.28 12.66
C LEU A 157 -4.56 -2.70 12.10
N GLU A 158 -5.62 -3.44 11.88
CA GLU A 158 -5.55 -4.86 11.50
C GLU A 158 -5.59 -5.08 9.99
N ARG A 159 -6.15 -4.14 9.23
CA ARG A 159 -6.30 -4.23 7.76
C ARG A 159 -5.76 -2.97 7.10
N LEU A 160 -4.78 -3.15 6.22
CA LEU A 160 -4.14 -2.07 5.50
C LEU A 160 -4.45 -2.14 3.99
N ALA A 161 -4.84 -1.02 3.41
CA ALA A 161 -4.90 -0.83 1.96
C ALA A 161 -3.62 -0.10 1.50
N ILE A 162 -2.86 -0.68 0.58
CA ILE A 162 -1.61 -0.13 0.07
C ILE A 162 -1.85 0.43 -1.34
N LEU A 163 -1.77 1.74 -1.50
CA LEU A 163 -2.07 2.42 -2.76
C LEU A 163 -0.82 2.83 -3.57
N GLY A 164 0.31 2.22 -3.23
CA GLY A 164 1.55 2.43 -3.99
C GLY A 164 2.38 3.64 -3.49
N GLY A 165 3.38 4.20 -4.22
CA GLY A 165 3.89 3.74 -5.53
C GLY A 165 4.71 2.47 -5.51
N GLY A 166 5.22 2.13 -6.68
CA GLY A 166 5.90 0.85 -6.93
C GLY A 166 7.08 0.57 -6.01
N GLU A 167 7.83 1.58 -5.58
CA GLU A 167 8.94 1.42 -4.61
C GLU A 167 8.44 0.99 -3.22
N LEU A 168 7.32 1.57 -2.74
CA LEU A 168 6.70 1.14 -1.49
C LEU A 168 6.25 -0.31 -1.59
N VAL A 169 5.56 -0.66 -2.67
CA VAL A 169 5.06 -2.02 -2.91
C VAL A 169 6.22 -3.02 -2.99
N ALA A 170 7.29 -2.69 -3.72
CA ALA A 170 8.50 -3.52 -3.80
C ALA A 170 9.12 -3.78 -2.43
N SER A 171 9.23 -2.73 -1.60
CA SER A 171 9.78 -2.82 -0.25
C SER A 171 8.94 -3.73 0.65
N LEU A 172 7.61 -3.66 0.55
CA LEU A 172 6.69 -4.51 1.32
C LEU A 172 6.73 -5.97 0.86
N PHE A 173 6.83 -6.22 -0.45
CA PHE A 173 7.07 -7.58 -0.97
C PHE A 173 8.41 -8.15 -0.52
N ALA A 174 9.47 -7.35 -0.52
CA ALA A 174 10.79 -7.76 -0.04
C ALA A 174 10.78 -8.13 1.46
N ALA A 175 9.95 -7.44 2.24
CA ALA A 175 9.75 -7.71 3.67
C ALA A 175 8.73 -8.84 3.96
N ASP A 176 8.16 -9.50 2.94
CA ASP A 176 7.11 -10.52 3.06
C ASP A 176 5.88 -10.03 3.84
N LEU A 177 5.46 -8.77 3.63
CA LEU A 177 4.37 -8.10 4.34
C LEU A 177 3.11 -7.88 3.51
N VAL A 178 3.05 -8.35 2.28
CA VAL A 178 1.86 -8.29 1.42
C VAL A 178 1.12 -9.61 1.49
N ASP A 179 -0.19 -9.57 1.76
CA ASP A 179 -1.07 -10.74 1.81
C ASP A 179 -1.88 -10.90 0.52
N GLU A 180 -2.41 -9.81 0.00
CA GLU A 180 -3.25 -9.83 -1.19
C GLU A 180 -2.88 -8.68 -2.15
N LEU A 181 -3.21 -8.89 -3.42
CA LEU A 181 -2.97 -7.93 -4.50
C LEU A 181 -4.19 -7.84 -5.40
N TRP A 182 -4.77 -6.65 -5.49
CA TRP A 182 -5.71 -6.28 -6.52
C TRP A 182 -5.00 -5.49 -7.63
N LEU A 183 -5.15 -5.94 -8.87
CA LEU A 183 -4.67 -5.23 -10.05
C LEU A 183 -5.83 -4.98 -11.00
N THR A 184 -6.10 -3.72 -11.31
CA THR A 184 -6.97 -3.34 -12.42
C THR A 184 -6.12 -3.16 -13.67
N VAL A 185 -6.36 -3.95 -14.70
CA VAL A 185 -5.72 -3.80 -16.01
C VAL A 185 -6.60 -2.90 -16.86
N CYS A 186 -6.12 -1.71 -17.17
CA CYS A 186 -6.84 -0.71 -17.95
C CYS A 186 -6.49 -0.79 -19.44
N PRO A 187 -7.42 -0.47 -20.35
CA PRO A 187 -7.29 -0.69 -21.79
C PRO A 187 -6.47 0.40 -22.51
N LEU A 188 -5.22 0.60 -22.07
CA LEU A 188 -4.29 1.54 -22.69
C LEU A 188 -2.86 1.01 -22.67
N ILE A 189 -2.02 1.55 -23.51
CA ILE A 189 -0.57 1.31 -23.59
C ILE A 189 0.14 2.62 -23.27
N LEU A 190 1.03 2.61 -22.29
CA LEU A 190 1.85 3.76 -21.93
C LEU A 190 3.29 3.64 -22.44
N GLY A 191 3.86 2.45 -22.40
CA GLY A 191 5.25 2.22 -22.79
C GLY A 191 6.25 2.91 -21.87
N GLY A 192 7.46 3.11 -22.40
CA GLY A 192 8.53 3.84 -21.71
C GLY A 192 9.31 3.01 -20.69
N ALA A 193 10.63 2.89 -20.87
CA ALA A 193 11.50 2.14 -19.97
C ALA A 193 11.54 2.76 -18.54
N MET A 194 11.35 4.07 -18.42
CA MET A 194 11.38 4.81 -17.15
C MET A 194 9.99 5.01 -16.54
N ALA A 195 8.93 4.59 -17.21
CA ALA A 195 7.57 4.65 -16.66
C ALA A 195 7.43 3.63 -15.52
N PRO A 196 6.87 4.06 -14.35
CA PRO A 196 6.84 3.23 -13.16
C PRO A 196 5.90 2.02 -13.33
N THR A 197 6.23 0.93 -12.64
CA THR A 197 5.47 -0.31 -12.62
C THR A 197 4.84 -0.55 -11.24
N PRO A 198 3.87 -1.48 -11.12
CA PRO A 198 3.28 -1.85 -9.84
C PRO A 198 4.28 -2.26 -8.76
N VAL A 199 5.40 -2.87 -9.17
CA VAL A 199 6.49 -3.29 -8.27
C VAL A 199 7.80 -2.83 -8.90
N GLU A 200 8.43 -1.83 -8.31
CA GLU A 200 9.74 -1.27 -8.72
C GLU A 200 10.88 -1.89 -7.89
N GLY A 201 11.89 -1.11 -7.53
CA GLY A 201 13.03 -1.54 -6.70
C GLY A 201 14.01 -2.44 -7.44
N VAL A 202 14.81 -3.22 -6.70
CA VAL A 202 15.84 -4.12 -7.28
C VAL A 202 15.26 -5.36 -7.94
N GLY A 203 13.97 -5.67 -7.69
CA GLY A 203 13.32 -6.88 -8.21
C GLY A 203 13.75 -8.17 -7.50
N PHE A 204 13.23 -9.29 -8.00
CA PHE A 204 13.48 -10.62 -7.46
C PHE A 204 14.02 -11.55 -8.53
N LEU A 205 14.96 -12.41 -8.18
CA LEU A 205 15.32 -13.54 -9.04
C LEU A 205 14.13 -14.49 -9.17
N ALA A 206 13.90 -15.05 -10.33
CA ALA A 206 12.72 -15.87 -10.65
C ALA A 206 12.50 -17.04 -9.66
N GLY A 207 13.58 -17.64 -9.16
CA GLY A 207 13.52 -18.76 -8.21
C GLY A 207 13.03 -18.39 -6.81
N VAL A 208 13.16 -17.12 -6.42
CA VAL A 208 12.79 -16.61 -5.08
C VAL A 208 11.67 -15.57 -5.11
N ALA A 209 11.19 -15.22 -6.31
CA ALA A 209 10.10 -14.26 -6.47
C ALA A 209 8.83 -14.71 -5.73
N PRO A 210 8.08 -13.78 -5.10
CA PRO A 210 6.79 -14.07 -4.52
C PRO A 210 5.86 -14.76 -5.54
N ARG A 211 5.19 -15.84 -5.11
CA ARG A 211 4.23 -16.56 -5.93
C ARG A 211 2.82 -16.14 -5.56
N LEU A 212 1.96 -16.06 -6.56
CA LEU A 212 0.58 -15.65 -6.41
C LEU A 212 -0.37 -16.81 -6.66
N GLU A 213 -1.48 -16.81 -5.95
CA GLU A 213 -2.65 -17.65 -6.20
C GLU A 213 -3.78 -16.76 -6.70
N LEU A 214 -4.29 -17.05 -7.87
CA LEU A 214 -5.41 -16.33 -8.44
C LEU A 214 -6.69 -16.66 -7.65
N LEU A 215 -7.33 -15.65 -7.07
CA LEU A 215 -8.58 -15.77 -6.31
C LEU A 215 -9.80 -15.41 -7.15
N ASP A 216 -9.70 -14.34 -7.94
CA ASP A 216 -10.82 -13.85 -8.76
C ASP A 216 -10.33 -13.15 -10.02
N VAL A 217 -11.13 -13.23 -11.08
CA VAL A 217 -10.95 -12.49 -12.33
C VAL A 217 -12.30 -11.92 -12.74
N ARG A 218 -12.42 -10.61 -12.78
CA ARG A 218 -13.67 -9.95 -13.11
C ARG A 218 -13.48 -8.94 -14.24
N PRO A 219 -14.00 -9.19 -15.43
CA PRO A 219 -14.12 -8.17 -16.45
C PRO A 219 -15.20 -7.15 -16.09
N ALA A 220 -14.94 -5.87 -16.34
CA ALA A 220 -15.90 -4.79 -16.15
C ALA A 220 -15.63 -3.74 -17.24
N ASP A 221 -16.57 -3.60 -18.16
CA ASP A 221 -16.41 -2.85 -19.42
C ASP A 221 -15.14 -3.33 -20.16
N GLU A 222 -14.19 -2.45 -20.40
CA GLU A 222 -12.93 -2.75 -21.06
C GLU A 222 -11.77 -3.03 -20.09
N GLU A 223 -12.03 -3.04 -18.76
CA GLU A 223 -11.07 -3.30 -17.71
C GLU A 223 -11.16 -4.74 -17.20
N VAL A 224 -10.06 -5.23 -16.61
CA VAL A 224 -10.02 -6.52 -15.94
C VAL A 224 -9.49 -6.34 -14.52
N PHE A 225 -10.26 -6.78 -13.55
CA PHE A 225 -9.86 -6.83 -12.14
C PHE A 225 -9.30 -8.20 -11.82
N LEU A 226 -8.08 -8.24 -11.32
CA LEU A 226 -7.38 -9.45 -10.92
C LEU A 226 -7.16 -9.42 -9.41
N HIS A 227 -7.62 -10.45 -8.72
CA HIS A 227 -7.40 -10.61 -7.27
C HIS A 227 -6.48 -11.79 -7.01
N TYR A 228 -5.38 -11.54 -6.31
CA TYR A 228 -4.41 -12.55 -5.96
C TYR A 228 -4.16 -12.60 -4.46
N ARG A 229 -3.91 -13.80 -3.94
CA ARG A 229 -3.27 -14.04 -2.65
C ARG A 229 -1.79 -14.26 -2.85
N VAL A 230 -0.96 -13.69 -1.99
CA VAL A 230 0.48 -13.96 -1.97
C VAL A 230 0.71 -15.30 -1.27
N LYS A 231 1.34 -16.26 -1.99
CA LYS A 231 1.70 -17.55 -1.41
C LYS A 231 2.90 -17.38 -0.47
N ARG A 232 2.69 -17.59 0.80
CA ARG A 232 3.76 -17.60 1.79
C ARG A 232 4.68 -18.79 1.56
N LYS A 233 5.99 -18.58 1.67
CA LYS A 233 6.94 -19.69 1.70
C LYS A 233 6.67 -20.48 2.98
N PRO A 234 6.66 -21.85 2.93
CA PRO A 234 6.69 -22.62 4.15
C PRO A 234 7.89 -22.15 4.99
N LEU A 235 7.70 -21.97 6.30
CA LEU A 235 8.81 -21.80 7.22
C LEU A 235 9.67 -23.08 7.10
N THR A 236 10.68 -23.07 6.25
CA THR A 236 11.71 -24.10 6.27
C THR A 236 12.41 -23.95 7.60
N ALA A 237 12.31 -25.01 8.45
CA ALA A 237 13.13 -25.14 9.62
C ALA A 237 14.56 -24.78 9.21
N THR A 238 15.16 -23.85 9.92
CA THR A 238 16.57 -23.48 9.82
C THR A 238 17.37 -24.77 9.68
N ASN A 239 18.03 -24.96 8.53
CA ASN A 239 19.05 -25.99 8.43
C ASN A 239 20.18 -25.59 9.39
N GLU A 240 20.08 -26.13 10.60
CA GLU A 240 21.29 -26.46 11.35
C GLU A 240 21.97 -27.61 10.58
N ARG A 241 22.96 -27.29 9.78
CA ARG A 241 24.03 -28.21 9.39
C ARG A 241 25.23 -27.45 8.86
N GLU A 242 26.26 -27.56 9.70
CA GLU A 242 27.70 -27.61 9.42
C GLU A 242 28.37 -26.41 8.81
#